data_5c6c1dc16a851202b580a727b9f280c8
#
_entry.id   5c6c1dc16a851202b580a727b9f280c8
#
_cell.length_a   1.000
_cell.length_b   1.000
_cell.length_c   1.000
_cell.angle_alpha   90.00
_cell.angle_beta   90.00
_cell.angle_gamma   90.00
#
_symmetry.space_group_name_H-M   'P 1'
#
loop_
_entity.id
_entity.type
_entity.pdbx_description
1 polymer ?
#
loop_
_entity_poly.entity_id
_entity_poly.type
_entity_poly.pdbx_seq_one_letter_code
_entity_poly.pdbx_strand_id
1 'polypeptide(L)'
;MKSGDRLIIDREVYAILQLLGHGKGGYSYLAEDGNGRRVVVKQIHHEPCSYYTFGDKLGAELHDYDRLKAAGIPVPKLLAVDRAAERLVKEYVDGPTVFELVRDGAAVEPYLEQVRAMAARARAAGLNIDYFPTNFVAQDGRIWYIDYECNEYMDQWNFENWGVRYWSRTPEFETYLKERET
;
A
#
# COMPACT_ATOMS: atom_id res chain seq x y z
N MET A 1 18.14 4.96 -3.13
CA MET A 1 18.05 5.26 -4.58
C MET A 1 17.68 6.72 -4.76
N LYS A 2 18.12 7.34 -5.83
CA LYS A 2 17.88 8.76 -6.15
C LYS A 2 17.16 8.86 -7.50
N SER A 3 16.51 9.98 -7.77
CA SER A 3 15.97 10.28 -9.10
C SER A 3 17.07 10.21 -10.15
N GLY A 4 16.80 9.52 -11.26
CA GLY A 4 17.75 9.25 -12.34
C GLY A 4 18.51 7.93 -12.22
N ASP A 5 18.49 7.25 -11.05
CA ASP A 5 19.08 5.92 -10.92
C ASP A 5 18.35 4.93 -11.85
N ARG A 6 19.09 3.99 -12.41
CA ARG A 6 18.56 2.92 -13.25
C ARG A 6 18.80 1.57 -12.58
N LEU A 7 17.78 0.74 -12.57
CA LEU A 7 17.80 -0.62 -12.04
C LEU A 7 17.53 -1.60 -13.17
N ILE A 8 18.15 -2.78 -13.10
CA ILE A 8 17.84 -3.90 -14.00
C ILE A 8 17.24 -5.00 -13.11
N ILE A 9 16.01 -5.37 -13.40
CA ILE A 9 15.29 -6.45 -12.70
C ILE A 9 14.67 -7.32 -13.80
N ASP A 10 14.95 -8.61 -13.80
CA ASP A 10 14.47 -9.59 -14.82
C ASP A 10 14.72 -9.14 -16.27
N ARG A 11 15.88 -8.52 -16.55
CA ARG A 11 16.33 -7.97 -17.84
C ARG A 11 15.59 -6.70 -18.28
N GLU A 12 14.65 -6.20 -17.51
CA GLU A 12 13.98 -4.94 -17.75
C GLU A 12 14.70 -3.80 -17.01
N VAL A 13 14.72 -2.62 -17.64
CA VAL A 13 15.32 -1.42 -17.06
C VAL A 13 14.24 -0.55 -16.46
N TYR A 14 14.45 -0.12 -15.22
CA TYR A 14 13.56 0.78 -14.49
C TYR A 14 14.33 2.05 -14.12
N ALA A 15 13.84 3.20 -14.58
CA ALA A 15 14.38 4.51 -14.23
C ALA A 15 13.63 5.06 -13.01
N ILE A 16 14.33 5.33 -11.92
CA ILE A 16 13.76 5.92 -10.70
C ILE A 16 13.41 7.39 -10.95
N LEU A 17 12.16 7.77 -10.70
CA LEU A 17 11.68 9.13 -10.86
C LEU A 17 11.67 9.87 -9.52
N GLN A 18 11.05 9.31 -8.49
CA GLN A 18 10.95 9.92 -7.16
C GLN A 18 10.66 8.90 -6.06
N LEU A 19 10.97 9.27 -4.82
CA LEU A 19 10.53 8.55 -3.63
C LEU A 19 9.04 8.85 -3.39
N LEU A 20 8.23 7.80 -3.26
CA LEU A 20 6.80 7.90 -2.91
C LEU A 20 6.58 7.80 -1.40
N GLY A 21 7.36 6.98 -0.72
CA GLY A 21 7.21 6.78 0.70
C GLY A 21 8.27 5.88 1.31
N HIS A 22 8.38 5.97 2.63
CA HIS A 22 9.23 5.13 3.47
C HIS A 22 8.38 4.60 4.62
N GLY A 23 8.37 3.30 4.78
CA GLY A 23 7.65 2.61 5.86
C GLY A 23 8.52 1.52 6.48
N LYS A 24 7.97 0.80 7.47
CA LYS A 24 8.65 -0.32 8.17
C LYS A 24 9.10 -1.44 7.23
N GLY A 25 8.41 -1.63 6.11
CA GLY A 25 8.70 -2.67 5.12
C GLY A 25 9.77 -2.29 4.10
N GLY A 26 9.93 -1.01 3.78
CA GLY A 26 10.84 -0.58 2.72
C GLY A 26 10.61 0.83 2.23
N TYR A 27 11.36 1.17 1.19
CA TYR A 27 11.22 2.40 0.42
C TYR A 27 10.47 2.13 -0.88
N SER A 28 9.41 2.87 -1.13
CA SER A 28 8.64 2.79 -2.39
C SER A 28 9.01 3.97 -3.31
N TYR A 29 9.37 3.65 -4.54
CA TYR A 29 9.77 4.64 -5.55
C TYR A 29 8.84 4.56 -6.75
N LEU A 30 8.42 5.71 -7.27
CA LEU A 30 7.90 5.79 -8.63
C LEU A 30 9.05 5.59 -9.60
N ALA A 31 8.84 4.72 -10.56
CA ALA A 31 9.79 4.45 -11.63
C ALA A 31 9.07 4.33 -12.98
N GLU A 32 9.85 4.33 -14.05
CA GLU A 32 9.37 4.12 -15.42
C GLU A 32 10.12 2.92 -16.02
N ASP A 33 9.37 2.02 -16.65
CA ASP A 33 9.96 0.88 -17.38
C ASP A 33 10.47 1.31 -18.77
N GLY A 34 11.12 0.39 -19.49
CA GLY A 34 11.69 0.66 -20.81
C GLY A 34 10.66 1.09 -21.88
N ASN A 35 9.38 0.93 -21.63
CA ASN A 35 8.28 1.32 -22.51
C ASN A 35 7.60 2.63 -22.09
N GLY A 36 8.12 3.31 -21.06
CA GLY A 36 7.53 4.53 -20.52
C GLY A 36 6.33 4.31 -19.60
N ARG A 37 6.09 3.06 -19.14
CA ARG A 37 5.01 2.77 -18.21
C ARG A 37 5.46 3.04 -16.78
N ARG A 38 4.63 3.76 -16.02
CA ARG A 38 4.85 4.00 -14.59
C ARG A 38 4.62 2.74 -13.77
N VAL A 39 5.55 2.48 -12.86
CA VAL A 39 5.54 1.36 -11.93
C VAL A 39 6.01 1.81 -10.55
N VAL A 40 5.77 1.00 -9.53
CA VAL A 40 6.37 1.17 -8.20
C VAL A 40 7.48 0.15 -8.01
N VAL A 41 8.68 0.62 -7.70
CA VAL A 41 9.78 -0.22 -7.21
C VAL A 41 9.84 -0.10 -5.70
N LYS A 42 9.63 -1.20 -4.97
CA LYS A 42 9.81 -1.27 -3.53
C LYS A 42 11.15 -1.93 -3.20
N GLN A 43 12.00 -1.21 -2.48
CA GLN A 43 13.24 -1.71 -1.92
C GLN A 43 13.02 -2.06 -0.46
N ILE A 44 13.14 -3.32 -0.11
CA ILE A 44 13.12 -3.76 1.28
C ILE A 44 14.35 -3.21 2.00
N HIS A 45 14.21 -2.85 3.28
CA HIS A 45 15.30 -2.47 4.16
C HIS A 45 15.26 -3.27 5.47
N HIS A 46 16.41 -3.36 6.14
CA HIS A 46 16.58 -4.03 7.43
C HIS A 46 16.98 -3.04 8.53
N GLU A 47 16.55 -1.80 8.42
CA GLU A 47 16.78 -0.79 9.43
C GLU A 47 16.15 -1.23 10.75
N PRO A 48 16.84 -1.04 11.91
CA PRO A 48 16.33 -1.45 13.20
C PRO A 48 14.99 -0.80 13.52
N CYS A 49 14.04 -1.62 13.98
CA CYS A 49 12.76 -1.15 14.47
C CYS A 49 12.53 -1.74 15.87
N SER A 50 12.22 -0.89 16.85
CA SER A 50 12.14 -1.26 18.26
C SER A 50 11.04 -2.28 18.60
N TYR A 51 10.08 -2.47 17.72
CA TYR A 51 8.90 -3.30 17.95
C TYR A 51 8.71 -4.42 16.92
N TYR A 52 9.70 -4.65 16.03
CA TYR A 52 9.58 -5.67 15.00
C TYR A 52 10.91 -6.32 14.65
N THR A 53 10.97 -7.65 14.76
CA THR A 53 12.11 -8.45 14.31
C THR A 53 11.70 -9.15 13.01
N PHE A 54 12.40 -8.86 11.92
CA PHE A 54 12.10 -9.41 10.61
C PHE A 54 13.03 -10.57 10.25
N GLY A 55 12.42 -11.65 9.77
CA GLY A 55 13.10 -12.66 8.98
C GLY A 55 13.11 -12.30 7.48
N ASP A 56 12.53 -13.13 6.64
CA ASP A 56 12.36 -12.88 5.20
C ASP A 56 11.19 -11.92 4.93
N LYS A 57 11.45 -10.62 4.95
CA LYS A 57 10.45 -9.58 4.67
C LYS A 57 9.88 -9.68 3.27
N LEU A 58 10.74 -9.92 2.27
CA LEU A 58 10.29 -10.03 0.88
C LEU A 58 9.38 -11.26 0.70
N GLY A 59 9.78 -12.41 1.26
CA GLY A 59 8.96 -13.61 1.23
C GLY A 59 7.62 -13.43 1.93
N ALA A 60 7.57 -12.73 3.07
CA ALA A 60 6.35 -12.40 3.77
C ALA A 60 5.42 -11.51 2.91
N GLU A 61 5.95 -10.47 2.28
CA GLU A 61 5.17 -9.58 1.41
C GLU A 61 4.62 -10.31 0.16
N LEU A 62 5.39 -11.20 -0.43
CA LEU A 62 4.94 -12.03 -1.56
C LEU A 62 3.86 -13.04 -1.13
N HIS A 63 4.00 -13.63 0.04
CA HIS A 63 2.98 -14.51 0.62
C HIS A 63 1.66 -13.78 0.87
N ASP A 64 1.73 -12.59 1.46
CA ASP A 64 0.55 -11.75 1.71
C ASP A 64 -0.10 -11.28 0.41
N TYR A 65 0.68 -10.95 -0.63
CA TYR A 65 0.14 -10.67 -1.96
C TYR A 65 -0.72 -11.81 -2.50
N ASP A 66 -0.27 -13.06 -2.36
CA ASP A 66 -1.04 -14.22 -2.81
C ASP A 66 -2.31 -14.42 -1.99
N ARG A 67 -2.26 -14.19 -0.66
CA ARG A 67 -3.44 -14.24 0.23
C ARG A 67 -4.46 -13.16 -0.15
N LEU A 68 -4.02 -11.93 -0.38
CA LEU A 68 -4.86 -10.80 -0.78
C LEU A 68 -5.55 -11.08 -2.12
N LYS A 69 -4.82 -11.60 -3.10
CA LYS A 69 -5.40 -11.99 -4.39
C LYS A 69 -6.42 -13.12 -4.24
N ALA A 70 -6.12 -14.14 -3.46
CA ALA A 70 -7.03 -15.25 -3.20
C ALA A 70 -8.32 -14.78 -2.51
N ALA A 71 -8.23 -13.76 -1.64
CA ALA A 71 -9.38 -13.12 -1.00
C ALA A 71 -10.14 -12.16 -1.93
N GLY A 72 -9.67 -11.92 -3.15
CA GLY A 72 -10.28 -11.01 -4.11
C GLY A 72 -10.14 -9.53 -3.76
N ILE A 73 -9.10 -9.17 -3.00
CA ILE A 73 -8.76 -7.77 -2.71
C ILE A 73 -8.12 -7.14 -3.96
N PRO A 74 -8.61 -6.00 -4.44
CA PRO A 74 -7.99 -5.30 -5.56
C PRO A 74 -6.67 -4.67 -5.12
N VAL A 75 -5.56 -5.31 -5.52
CA VAL A 75 -4.19 -4.87 -5.29
C VAL A 75 -3.49 -4.63 -6.62
N PRO A 76 -2.50 -3.71 -6.69
CA PRO A 76 -1.65 -3.56 -7.87
C PRO A 76 -1.00 -4.90 -8.24
N LYS A 77 -0.92 -5.20 -9.54
CA LYS A 77 -0.30 -6.45 -9.99
C LYS A 77 1.20 -6.43 -9.71
N LEU A 78 1.70 -7.53 -9.15
CA LEU A 78 3.14 -7.79 -9.05
C LEU A 78 3.70 -8.07 -10.46
N LEU A 79 4.74 -7.35 -10.85
CA LEU A 79 5.34 -7.39 -12.19
C LEU A 79 6.67 -8.12 -12.21
N ALA A 80 7.54 -7.88 -11.22
CA ALA A 80 8.85 -8.50 -11.12
C ALA A 80 9.32 -8.60 -9.67
N VAL A 81 10.26 -9.52 -9.40
CA VAL A 81 10.87 -9.72 -8.09
C VAL A 81 12.37 -9.95 -8.25
N ASP A 82 13.18 -9.14 -7.60
CA ASP A 82 14.62 -9.37 -7.44
C ASP A 82 14.88 -9.83 -6.00
N ARG A 83 14.98 -11.14 -5.82
CA ARG A 83 15.21 -11.74 -4.50
C ARG A 83 16.59 -11.44 -3.94
N ALA A 84 17.60 -11.32 -4.82
CA ALA A 84 18.97 -11.06 -4.40
C ALA A 84 19.16 -9.64 -3.85
N ALA A 85 18.49 -8.66 -4.47
CA ALA A 85 18.50 -7.27 -4.04
C ALA A 85 17.32 -6.91 -3.12
N GLU A 86 16.45 -7.87 -2.78
CA GLU A 86 15.24 -7.69 -1.98
C GLU A 86 14.35 -6.55 -2.50
N ARG A 87 13.96 -6.67 -3.77
CA ARG A 87 13.11 -5.69 -4.47
C ARG A 87 11.91 -6.36 -5.10
N LEU A 88 10.82 -5.60 -5.19
CA LEU A 88 9.68 -5.96 -6.02
C LEU A 88 9.27 -4.78 -6.89
N VAL A 89 8.68 -5.10 -8.03
CA VAL A 89 8.07 -4.14 -8.95
C VAL A 89 6.59 -4.45 -9.06
N LYS A 90 5.76 -3.45 -8.88
CA LYS A 90 4.31 -3.55 -9.02
C LYS A 90 3.74 -2.42 -9.86
N GLU A 91 2.53 -2.59 -10.36
CA GLU A 91 1.81 -1.54 -11.07
C GLU A 91 1.71 -0.28 -10.22
N TYR A 92 1.82 0.87 -10.87
CA TYR A 92 1.52 2.15 -10.25
C TYR A 92 0.03 2.45 -10.43
N VAL A 93 -0.66 2.70 -9.35
CA VAL A 93 -2.03 3.20 -9.36
C VAL A 93 -1.97 4.72 -9.31
N ASP A 94 -2.40 5.37 -10.38
CA ASP A 94 -2.31 6.83 -10.54
C ASP A 94 -3.57 7.50 -10.01
N GLY A 95 -3.45 8.21 -8.90
CA GLY A 95 -4.57 8.91 -8.29
C GLY A 95 -4.28 9.35 -6.86
N PRO A 96 -5.19 10.11 -6.25
CA PRO A 96 -5.06 10.51 -4.87
C PRO A 96 -5.29 9.32 -3.93
N THR A 97 -4.62 9.33 -2.79
CA THR A 97 -4.97 8.44 -1.69
C THR A 97 -6.31 8.86 -1.08
N VAL A 98 -7.01 7.92 -0.48
CA VAL A 98 -8.24 8.24 0.27
C VAL A 98 -7.95 9.23 1.41
N PHE A 99 -6.75 9.15 2.01
CA PHE A 99 -6.29 10.13 3.00
C PHE A 99 -6.28 11.54 2.44
N GLU A 100 -5.73 11.75 1.25
CA GLU A 100 -5.71 13.06 0.58
C GLU A 100 -7.12 13.53 0.26
N LEU A 101 -8.02 12.65 -0.20
CA LEU A 101 -9.42 12.99 -0.45
C LEU A 101 -10.11 13.49 0.83
N VAL A 102 -9.94 12.79 1.95
CA VAL A 102 -10.51 13.20 3.25
C VAL A 102 -9.92 14.53 3.70
N ARG A 103 -8.59 14.68 3.63
CA ARG A 103 -7.89 15.91 3.99
C ARG A 103 -8.40 17.11 3.20
N ASP A 104 -8.62 16.93 1.91
CA ASP A 104 -9.00 18.01 1.00
C ASP A 104 -10.53 18.23 0.95
N GLY A 105 -11.29 17.48 1.78
CA GLY A 105 -12.75 17.61 1.87
C GLY A 105 -13.50 17.08 0.66
N ALA A 106 -12.87 16.21 -0.13
CA ALA A 106 -13.52 15.56 -1.27
C ALA A 106 -14.51 14.48 -0.80
N ALA A 107 -15.50 14.17 -1.64
CA ALA A 107 -16.48 13.12 -1.36
C ALA A 107 -15.81 11.74 -1.36
N VAL A 108 -15.92 11.01 -0.26
CA VAL A 108 -15.38 9.64 -0.11
C VAL A 108 -16.47 8.57 0.01
N GLU A 109 -17.73 8.98 0.07
CA GLU A 109 -18.89 8.07 0.20
C GLU A 109 -18.88 6.93 -0.83
N PRO A 110 -18.59 7.15 -2.13
CA PRO A 110 -18.53 6.06 -3.10
C PRO A 110 -17.46 5.01 -2.78
N TYR A 111 -16.44 5.38 -2.03
CA TYR A 111 -15.32 4.50 -1.66
C TYR A 111 -15.59 3.75 -0.37
N LEU A 112 -16.49 4.24 0.52
CA LEU A 112 -16.88 3.55 1.75
C LEU A 112 -17.55 2.19 1.45
N GLU A 113 -18.40 2.12 0.44
CA GLU A 113 -19.01 0.85 0.03
C GLU A 113 -17.94 -0.13 -0.49
N GLN A 114 -16.97 0.38 -1.25
CA GLN A 114 -15.91 -0.45 -1.82
C GLN A 114 -14.98 -1.01 -0.73
N VAL A 115 -14.57 -0.19 0.25
CA VAL A 115 -13.71 -0.68 1.35
C VAL A 115 -14.47 -1.63 2.26
N ARG A 116 -15.77 -1.43 2.50
CA ARG A 116 -16.61 -2.40 3.23
C ARG A 116 -16.71 -3.73 2.51
N ALA A 117 -16.86 -3.70 1.19
CA ALA A 117 -16.83 -4.92 0.38
C ALA A 117 -15.47 -5.63 0.46
N MET A 118 -14.36 -4.89 0.47
CA MET A 118 -13.02 -5.45 0.72
C MET A 118 -12.91 -6.05 2.12
N ALA A 119 -13.39 -5.33 3.14
CA ALA A 119 -13.37 -5.80 4.53
C ALA A 119 -14.19 -7.11 4.71
N ALA A 120 -15.33 -7.21 4.04
CA ALA A 120 -16.13 -8.45 4.06
C ALA A 120 -15.38 -9.63 3.41
N ARG A 121 -14.69 -9.41 2.29
CA ARG A 121 -13.85 -10.44 1.63
C ARG A 121 -12.66 -10.84 2.49
N ALA A 122 -11.95 -9.86 3.05
CA ALA A 122 -10.83 -10.11 3.95
C ALA A 122 -11.28 -10.95 5.15
N ARG A 123 -12.37 -10.55 5.82
CA ARG A 123 -12.95 -11.30 6.94
C ARG A 123 -13.34 -12.72 6.57
N ALA A 124 -13.98 -12.92 5.42
CA ALA A 124 -14.34 -14.26 4.94
C ALA A 124 -13.12 -15.15 4.69
N ALA A 125 -11.98 -14.56 4.37
CA ALA A 125 -10.69 -15.25 4.23
C ALA A 125 -9.89 -15.33 5.55
N GLY A 126 -10.45 -14.89 6.68
CA GLY A 126 -9.76 -14.85 7.98
C GLY A 126 -8.68 -13.79 8.08
N LEU A 127 -8.77 -12.70 7.30
CA LEU A 127 -7.74 -11.66 7.19
C LEU A 127 -8.23 -10.30 7.66
N ASN A 128 -7.29 -9.48 8.14
CA ASN A 128 -7.37 -8.04 8.15
C ASN A 128 -6.35 -7.45 7.19
N ILE A 129 -6.70 -6.37 6.50
CA ILE A 129 -5.78 -5.47 5.83
C ILE A 129 -5.61 -4.20 6.67
N ASP A 130 -4.59 -3.41 6.39
CA ASP A 130 -4.42 -2.12 7.06
C ASP A 130 -5.37 -1.09 6.43
N TYR A 131 -6.47 -0.80 7.12
CA TYR A 131 -7.54 0.10 6.65
C TYR A 131 -7.18 1.59 6.77
N PHE A 132 -5.94 1.94 7.08
CA PHE A 132 -5.54 3.33 7.14
C PHE A 132 -5.60 3.96 5.73
N PRO A 133 -6.22 5.14 5.54
CA PRO A 133 -6.59 5.65 4.21
C PRO A 133 -5.41 6.00 3.30
N THR A 134 -4.17 6.10 3.81
CA THR A 134 -2.97 6.22 2.97
C THR A 134 -2.66 4.96 2.15
N ASN A 135 -3.22 3.81 2.54
CA ASN A 135 -3.02 2.53 1.87
C ASN A 135 -4.02 2.29 0.73
N PHE A 136 -4.89 3.25 0.44
CA PHE A 136 -5.89 3.15 -0.61
C PHE A 136 -5.77 4.31 -1.59
N VAL A 137 -5.64 3.99 -2.88
CA VAL A 137 -5.59 4.97 -3.96
C VAL A 137 -6.85 4.88 -4.80
N ALA A 138 -7.46 6.03 -5.07
CA ALA A 138 -8.62 6.14 -5.95
C ALA A 138 -8.19 6.40 -7.38
N GLN A 139 -8.58 5.51 -8.29
CA GLN A 139 -8.36 5.63 -9.73
C GLN A 139 -9.63 5.23 -10.49
N ASP A 140 -10.10 6.06 -11.39
CA ASP A 140 -11.26 5.80 -12.26
C ASP A 140 -12.51 5.32 -11.49
N GLY A 141 -12.80 5.94 -10.33
CA GLY A 141 -13.95 5.62 -9.49
C GLY A 141 -13.82 4.33 -8.68
N ARG A 142 -12.65 3.70 -8.66
CA ARG A 142 -12.33 2.51 -7.88
C ARG A 142 -11.22 2.79 -6.88
N ILE A 143 -11.22 2.07 -5.77
CA ILE A 143 -10.08 2.08 -4.85
C ILE A 143 -9.26 0.81 -4.97
N TRP A 144 -7.95 0.99 -4.80
CA TRP A 144 -6.95 -0.07 -4.81
C TRP A 144 -6.23 -0.08 -3.47
N TYR A 145 -6.10 -1.24 -2.86
CA TYR A 145 -5.25 -1.42 -1.70
C TYR A 145 -3.81 -1.57 -2.17
N ILE A 146 -2.99 -0.54 -1.96
CA ILE A 146 -1.66 -0.43 -2.56
C ILE A 146 -0.54 -1.08 -1.75
N ASP A 147 -0.81 -1.56 -0.55
CA ASP A 147 0.14 -2.33 0.25
C ASP A 147 -0.09 -3.85 0.09
N TYR A 148 0.98 -4.63 0.26
CA TYR A 148 0.93 -6.09 0.25
C TYR A 148 1.08 -6.63 1.68
N GLU A 149 0.34 -6.06 2.62
CA GLU A 149 0.33 -6.51 4.02
C GLU A 149 -1.06 -6.97 4.42
N CYS A 150 -1.16 -8.17 5.00
CA CYS A 150 -2.36 -8.61 5.67
C CYS A 150 -2.00 -9.44 6.91
N ASN A 151 -2.88 -9.40 7.89
CA ASN A 151 -2.73 -10.10 9.16
C ASN A 151 -3.90 -11.04 9.39
N GLU A 152 -3.79 -11.94 10.37
CA GLU A 152 -4.92 -12.74 10.84
C GLU A 152 -6.05 -11.83 11.33
N TYR A 153 -7.30 -12.25 11.07
CA TYR A 153 -8.46 -11.45 11.42
C TYR A 153 -8.57 -11.23 12.93
N MET A 154 -8.76 -9.96 13.31
CA MET A 154 -9.04 -9.54 14.67
C MET A 154 -10.11 -8.44 14.63
N ASP A 155 -11.19 -8.60 15.41
CA ASP A 155 -12.32 -7.64 15.43
C ASP A 155 -11.90 -6.21 15.75
N GLN A 156 -10.93 -6.04 16.65
CA GLN A 156 -10.45 -4.72 17.08
C GLN A 156 -9.80 -3.91 15.95
N TRP A 157 -9.27 -4.58 14.92
CA TRP A 157 -8.55 -3.96 13.80
C TRP A 157 -9.33 -4.03 12.48
N ASN A 158 -10.60 -4.43 12.52
CA ASN A 158 -11.43 -4.42 11.33
C ASN A 158 -11.82 -3.00 10.91
N PHE A 159 -12.43 -2.89 9.72
CA PHE A 159 -12.80 -1.58 9.18
C PHE A 159 -13.79 -0.83 10.09
N GLU A 160 -14.85 -1.50 10.56
CA GLU A 160 -15.93 -0.85 11.31
C GLU A 160 -15.51 -0.42 12.73
N ASN A 161 -14.59 -1.17 13.38
CA ASN A 161 -14.16 -0.85 14.73
C ASN A 161 -12.95 0.11 14.76
N TRP A 162 -12.11 0.08 13.72
CA TRP A 162 -10.89 0.88 13.68
C TRP A 162 -10.79 1.76 12.43
N GLY A 163 -10.83 1.18 11.24
CA GLY A 163 -10.51 1.88 9.99
C GLY A 163 -11.43 3.06 9.72
N VAL A 164 -12.72 2.91 9.94
CA VAL A 164 -13.76 3.93 9.65
C VAL A 164 -13.48 5.28 10.30
N ARG A 165 -12.74 5.29 11.42
CA ARG A 165 -12.36 6.52 12.14
C ARG A 165 -11.51 7.47 11.33
N TYR A 166 -10.86 6.98 10.28
CA TYR A 166 -9.94 7.76 9.44
C TYR A 166 -10.45 8.01 8.02
N TRP A 167 -11.67 7.53 7.69
CA TRP A 167 -12.25 7.67 6.36
C TRP A 167 -13.24 8.85 6.24
N SER A 168 -13.24 9.73 7.20
CA SER A 168 -13.93 11.03 7.18
C SER A 168 -13.21 11.98 8.15
N ARG A 169 -13.62 13.25 8.17
CA ARG A 169 -13.06 14.24 9.11
C ARG A 169 -13.58 14.04 10.53
N THR A 170 -13.21 12.95 11.13
CA THR A 170 -13.47 12.63 12.54
C THR A 170 -12.47 13.34 13.45
N PRO A 171 -12.71 13.40 14.77
CA PRO A 171 -11.73 13.90 15.73
C PRO A 171 -10.40 13.15 15.68
N GLU A 172 -10.43 11.84 15.44
CA GLU A 172 -9.23 10.99 15.29
C GLU A 172 -8.43 11.38 14.04
N PHE A 173 -9.10 11.58 12.90
CA PHE A 173 -8.45 12.05 11.68
C PHE A 173 -7.81 13.42 11.85
N GLU A 174 -8.54 14.37 12.43
CA GLU A 174 -8.04 15.74 12.68
C GLU A 174 -6.85 15.74 13.66
N THR A 175 -6.85 14.87 14.66
CA THR A 175 -5.71 14.70 15.58
C THR A 175 -4.49 14.19 14.82
N TYR A 176 -4.66 13.13 14.02
CA TYR A 176 -3.59 12.57 13.21
C TYR A 176 -3.01 13.58 12.21
N LEU A 177 -3.87 14.39 11.58
CA LEU A 177 -3.44 15.43 10.64
C LEU A 177 -2.53 16.46 11.31
N LYS A 178 -2.92 16.94 12.51
CA LYS A 178 -2.13 17.93 13.29
C LYS A 178 -0.76 17.37 13.71
N GLU A 179 -0.69 16.11 14.09
CA GLU A 179 0.58 15.46 14.49
C GLU A 179 1.59 15.35 13.33
N ARG A 180 1.14 15.36 12.09
CA ARG A 180 1.99 15.33 10.89
C ARG A 180 2.43 16.71 10.42
N GLU A 181 1.76 17.77 10.83
CA GLU A 181 2.11 19.15 10.48
C GLU A 181 3.10 19.78 11.48
N THR A 182 3.39 19.08 12.59
CA THR A 182 4.34 19.48 13.64
C THR A 182 5.68 18.80 13.48
#